data_2fe14d1f2ad7a6f9f68579a5b9db543c
#
_entry.id   2fe14d1f2ad7a6f9f68579a5b9db543c
#
_cell.length_a   1.000
_cell.length_b   1.000
_cell.length_c   1.000
_cell.angle_alpha   90.00
_cell.angle_beta   90.00
_cell.angle_gamma   90.00
#
_symmetry.space_group_name_H-M   'P 1'
#
loop_
_entity.id
_entity.type
_entity.pdbx_description
1 polymer ?
#
loop_
_entity_poly.entity_id
_entity_poly.type
_entity_poly.pdbx_seq_one_letter_code
_entity_poly.pdbx_strand_id
1 'polypeptide(L)'
;MNKTELLNKLARDNGERLLLARALDKLELARQRNIPACTGFLSPQERASVENLLNACGHPRHLFFGGYEGAERTVCAFLPDWQEAEDWQGDGESCPVRALRCTWSGGQKLTHRDFLGSILGLGLDREKVGDLLVGDGRCDVLALEEVADFLVFHMEQAGRVKLKCSPLPLDRLEPPAVETRTIRDTVSSLRLDAVAASGFSLSRGKAADLIASGRVQLNHRECVKPDHAVAQGDVLSCRGLGKCVLTEVGGPSKKGRILIVLERYV
;
A
#
# COMPACT_ATOMS: atom_id res chain seq x y z
N MET A 1 19.98 20.64 7.32
CA MET A 1 20.03 19.34 8.05
C MET A 1 20.75 18.35 7.15
N ASN A 2 21.78 17.68 7.64
CA ASN A 2 22.48 16.68 6.81
C ASN A 2 21.68 15.38 6.71
N LYS A 3 22.01 14.51 5.75
CA LYS A 3 21.31 13.23 5.48
C LYS A 3 21.21 12.36 6.74
N THR A 4 22.30 12.25 7.50
CA THR A 4 22.35 11.43 8.73
C THR A 4 21.43 11.94 9.83
N GLU A 5 21.41 13.25 10.07
CA GLU A 5 20.51 13.88 11.04
C GLU A 5 19.05 13.69 10.68
N LEU A 6 18.71 13.85 9.39
CA LEU A 6 17.36 13.65 8.88
C LEU A 6 16.88 12.21 9.11
N LEU A 7 17.71 11.23 8.74
CA LEU A 7 17.40 9.81 8.92
C LEU A 7 17.25 9.44 10.41
N ASN A 8 18.14 9.93 11.28
CA ASN A 8 18.04 9.67 12.71
C ASN A 8 16.79 10.27 13.35
N LYS A 9 16.29 11.38 12.81
CA LYS A 9 15.07 12.05 13.30
C LYS A 9 13.79 11.32 12.87
N LEU A 10 13.77 10.74 11.68
CA LEU A 10 12.56 10.20 11.06
C LEU A 10 12.41 8.69 11.21
N ALA A 11 13.53 7.95 11.17
CA ALA A 11 13.51 6.50 11.26
C ALA A 11 13.30 6.02 12.71
N ARG A 12 12.46 4.99 12.88
CA ARG A 12 12.17 4.37 14.19
C ARG A 12 13.08 3.19 14.50
N ASP A 13 13.55 2.53 13.44
CA ASP A 13 14.42 1.36 13.51
C ASP A 13 15.41 1.33 12.34
N ASN A 14 16.30 0.35 12.35
CA ASN A 14 17.33 0.21 11.32
C ASN A 14 16.75 -0.15 9.94
N GLY A 15 15.65 -0.90 9.87
CA GLY A 15 14.98 -1.25 8.62
C GLY A 15 14.39 -0.02 7.94
N GLU A 16 13.64 0.78 8.69
CA GLU A 16 13.08 2.05 8.20
C GLU A 16 14.19 3.03 7.83
N ARG A 17 15.27 3.08 8.60
CA ARG A 17 16.43 3.93 8.28
C ARG A 17 17.08 3.57 6.94
N LEU A 18 17.22 2.27 6.65
CA LEU A 18 17.76 1.79 5.37
C LEU A 18 16.82 2.13 4.21
N LEU A 19 15.51 1.92 4.40
CA LEU A 19 14.47 2.28 3.43
C LEU A 19 14.55 3.77 3.07
N LEU A 20 14.54 4.64 4.08
CA LEU A 20 14.59 6.09 3.89
C LEU A 20 15.91 6.55 3.26
N ALA A 21 17.03 5.91 3.61
CA ALA A 21 18.34 6.17 3.00
C ALA A 21 18.31 5.85 1.50
N ARG A 22 17.77 4.68 1.11
CA ARG A 22 17.62 4.27 -0.30
C ARG A 22 16.72 5.23 -1.07
N ALA A 23 15.61 5.71 -0.46
CA ALA A 23 14.74 6.68 -1.09
C ALA A 23 15.46 8.02 -1.34
N LEU A 24 16.26 8.51 -0.38
CA LEU A 24 17.09 9.71 -0.57
C LEU A 24 18.13 9.51 -1.67
N ASP A 25 18.79 8.34 -1.76
CA ASP A 25 19.77 8.06 -2.81
C ASP A 25 19.11 8.10 -4.21
N LYS A 26 17.88 7.60 -4.34
CA LYS A 26 17.13 7.69 -5.58
C LYS A 26 16.73 9.12 -5.92
N LEU A 27 16.28 9.92 -4.94
CA LEU A 27 16.00 11.33 -5.12
C LEU A 27 17.26 12.11 -5.57
N GLU A 28 18.38 11.85 -4.94
CA GLU A 28 19.65 12.49 -5.29
C GLU A 28 20.12 12.08 -6.69
N LEU A 29 20.02 10.79 -7.04
CA LEU A 29 20.31 10.28 -8.38
C LEU A 29 19.47 10.98 -9.46
N ALA A 30 18.15 11.11 -9.23
CA ALA A 30 17.25 11.78 -10.16
C ALA A 30 17.65 13.24 -10.38
N ARG A 31 18.00 13.94 -9.31
CA ARG A 31 18.44 15.35 -9.38
C ARG A 31 19.79 15.53 -10.07
N GLN A 32 20.79 14.70 -9.74
CA GLN A 32 22.15 14.82 -10.28
C GLN A 32 22.23 14.46 -11.76
N ARG A 33 21.50 13.41 -12.16
CA ARG A 33 21.55 12.89 -13.54
C ARG A 33 20.43 13.41 -14.43
N ASN A 34 19.45 14.11 -13.85
CA ASN A 34 18.28 14.62 -14.57
C ASN A 34 17.51 13.51 -15.34
N ILE A 35 17.37 12.32 -14.67
CA ILE A 35 16.66 11.15 -15.18
C ILE A 35 15.68 10.64 -14.13
N PRO A 36 14.59 9.94 -14.51
CA PRO A 36 13.74 9.27 -13.55
C PRO A 36 14.49 8.25 -12.69
N ALA A 37 14.16 8.18 -11.41
CA ALA A 37 14.69 7.16 -10.51
C ALA A 37 13.61 6.70 -9.55
N CYS A 38 13.55 5.37 -9.28
CA CYS A 38 12.47 4.77 -8.50
C CYS A 38 13.02 3.96 -7.33
N THR A 39 12.24 3.87 -6.27
CA THR A 39 12.41 2.87 -5.21
C THR A 39 11.95 1.50 -5.69
N GLY A 40 12.17 0.45 -4.90
CA GLY A 40 11.38 -0.77 -4.99
C GLY A 40 9.91 -0.53 -4.59
N PHE A 41 9.07 -1.57 -4.67
CA PHE A 41 7.70 -1.51 -4.20
C PHE A 41 7.64 -1.32 -2.68
N LEU A 42 6.96 -0.29 -2.26
CA LEU A 42 6.70 0.08 -0.88
C LEU A 42 5.35 -0.49 -0.43
N SER A 43 5.28 -1.04 0.75
CA SER A 43 4.00 -1.27 1.43
C SER A 43 3.36 0.07 1.81
N PRO A 44 2.05 0.12 2.13
CA PRO A 44 1.39 1.34 2.57
C PRO A 44 2.07 2.02 3.77
N GLN A 45 2.63 1.22 4.71
CA GLN A 45 3.39 1.75 5.84
C GLN A 45 4.73 2.38 5.42
N GLU A 46 5.48 1.70 4.54
CA GLU A 46 6.74 2.20 3.99
C GLU A 46 6.53 3.46 3.16
N ARG A 47 5.46 3.48 2.34
CA ARG A 47 5.02 4.67 1.59
C ARG A 47 4.79 5.85 2.53
N ALA A 48 4.02 5.68 3.61
CA ALA A 48 3.77 6.74 4.58
C ALA A 48 5.07 7.26 5.25
N SER A 49 6.07 6.39 5.43
CA SER A 49 7.38 6.79 5.96
C SER A 49 8.19 7.59 4.93
N VAL A 50 8.15 7.18 3.65
CA VAL A 50 8.78 7.92 2.54
C VAL A 50 8.08 9.26 2.34
N GLU A 51 6.75 9.35 2.38
CA GLU A 51 6.01 10.61 2.29
C GLU A 51 6.45 11.60 3.39
N ASN A 52 6.61 11.15 4.65
CA ASN A 52 7.11 12.00 5.72
C ASN A 52 8.54 12.49 5.47
N LEU A 53 9.38 11.65 4.90
CA LEU A 53 10.73 12.04 4.49
C LEU A 53 10.68 13.13 3.42
N LEU A 54 9.86 12.96 2.39
CA LEU A 54 9.73 13.91 1.28
C LEU A 54 9.15 15.25 1.74
N ASN A 55 8.21 15.23 2.69
CA ASN A 55 7.71 16.43 3.35
C ASN A 55 8.84 17.19 4.06
N ALA A 56 9.71 16.49 4.77
CA ALA A 56 10.87 17.10 5.43
C ALA A 56 11.95 17.58 4.44
N CYS A 57 11.96 17.06 3.20
CA CYS A 57 12.86 17.47 2.12
C CYS A 57 12.30 18.61 1.24
N GLY A 58 11.17 19.23 1.61
CA GLY A 58 10.55 20.34 0.88
C GLY A 58 9.70 19.90 -0.31
N HIS A 59 9.07 18.74 -0.24
CA HIS A 59 8.16 18.20 -1.28
C HIS A 59 8.79 18.14 -2.67
N PRO A 60 9.89 17.39 -2.87
CA PRO A 60 10.46 17.20 -4.20
C PRO A 60 9.42 16.59 -5.14
N ARG A 61 9.53 16.85 -6.44
CA ARG A 61 8.65 16.28 -7.45
C ARG A 61 8.75 14.75 -7.42
N HIS A 62 7.64 14.08 -7.15
CA HIS A 62 7.54 12.62 -7.03
C HIS A 62 6.12 12.15 -7.30
N LEU A 63 5.98 10.87 -7.58
CA LEU A 63 4.69 10.19 -7.61
C LEU A 63 4.82 8.77 -7.03
N PHE A 64 3.70 8.25 -6.55
CA PHE A 64 3.58 6.85 -6.16
C PHE A 64 2.77 6.11 -7.21
N PHE A 65 3.34 5.04 -7.76
CA PHE A 65 2.71 4.27 -8.83
C PHE A 65 2.87 2.78 -8.60
N GLY A 66 1.79 2.02 -8.74
CA GLY A 66 1.76 0.57 -8.54
C GLY A 66 1.26 -0.21 -9.76
N GLY A 67 1.13 0.46 -10.93
CA GLY A 67 0.66 -0.15 -12.17
C GLY A 67 -0.82 0.05 -12.46
N TYR A 68 -1.62 0.46 -11.49
CA TYR A 68 -3.06 0.75 -11.63
C TYR A 68 -3.53 1.71 -10.53
N GLU A 69 -4.70 2.31 -10.73
CA GLU A 69 -5.31 3.19 -9.73
C GLU A 69 -5.76 2.40 -8.49
N GLY A 70 -5.41 2.89 -7.31
CA GLY A 70 -5.75 2.22 -6.04
C GLY A 70 -4.80 1.11 -5.60
N ALA A 71 -3.65 0.95 -6.29
CA ALA A 71 -2.62 -0.01 -5.88
C ALA A 71 -2.17 0.21 -4.43
N GLU A 72 -2.12 -0.88 -3.64
CA GLU A 72 -1.66 -0.81 -2.25
C GLU A 72 -0.13 -0.71 -2.18
N ARG A 73 0.56 -1.48 -3.00
CA ARG A 73 2.02 -1.41 -3.10
C ARG A 73 2.42 -0.56 -4.29
N THR A 74 3.27 0.43 -4.05
CA THR A 74 3.70 1.39 -5.07
C THR A 74 5.20 1.59 -5.04
N VAL A 75 5.79 1.86 -6.18
CA VAL A 75 7.12 2.49 -6.24
C VAL A 75 6.97 3.98 -5.95
N CYS A 76 7.99 4.60 -5.36
CA CYS A 76 8.12 6.06 -5.35
C CYS A 76 9.05 6.46 -6.49
N ALA A 77 8.52 7.15 -7.49
CA ALA A 77 9.29 7.67 -8.61
C ALA A 77 9.62 9.14 -8.38
N PHE A 78 10.88 9.50 -8.59
CA PHE A 78 11.37 10.87 -8.62
C PHE A 78 11.56 11.27 -10.07
N LEU A 79 10.81 12.27 -10.52
CA LEU A 79 10.82 12.70 -11.91
C LEU A 79 11.60 14.01 -12.09
N PRO A 80 12.41 14.13 -13.14
CA PRO A 80 13.00 15.38 -13.54
C PRO A 80 11.92 16.36 -14.04
N ASP A 81 12.25 17.65 -14.12
CA ASP A 81 11.28 18.70 -14.46
C ASP A 81 10.71 18.59 -15.88
N TRP A 82 11.45 17.96 -16.79
CA TRP A 82 11.05 17.77 -18.18
C TRP A 82 10.06 16.62 -18.42
N GLN A 83 9.86 15.72 -17.45
CA GLN A 83 9.02 14.52 -17.62
C GLN A 83 7.71 14.65 -16.86
N GLU A 84 6.59 14.56 -17.57
CA GLU A 84 5.27 14.51 -16.93
C GLU A 84 4.96 13.12 -16.38
N ALA A 85 4.09 13.08 -15.36
CA ALA A 85 3.77 11.82 -14.64
C ALA A 85 3.06 10.82 -15.57
N GLU A 86 2.12 11.28 -16.37
CA GLU A 86 1.33 10.50 -17.30
C GLU A 86 2.22 9.87 -18.39
N ASP A 87 3.13 10.68 -18.95
CA ASP A 87 4.08 10.21 -19.96
C ASP A 87 5.00 9.13 -19.37
N TRP A 88 5.51 9.35 -18.14
CA TRP A 88 6.36 8.37 -17.49
C TRP A 88 5.64 7.05 -17.18
N GLN A 89 4.36 7.10 -16.75
CA GLN A 89 3.57 5.89 -16.48
C GLN A 89 3.33 5.05 -17.73
N GLY A 90 3.20 5.69 -18.89
CA GLY A 90 3.05 5.03 -20.20
C GLY A 90 4.37 4.60 -20.84
N ASP A 91 5.50 5.10 -20.34
CA ASP A 91 6.81 4.82 -20.91
C ASP A 91 7.37 3.48 -20.42
N GLY A 92 7.40 2.52 -21.34
CA GLY A 92 7.95 1.19 -21.05
C GLY A 92 9.47 1.16 -20.81
N GLU A 93 10.21 2.23 -21.11
CA GLU A 93 11.66 2.27 -20.87
C GLU A 93 12.03 2.86 -19.52
N SER A 94 11.34 3.89 -19.08
CA SER A 94 11.66 4.60 -17.83
C SER A 94 10.82 4.17 -16.62
N CYS A 95 9.57 3.72 -16.83
CA CYS A 95 8.73 3.15 -15.79
C CYS A 95 9.12 1.69 -15.54
N PRO A 96 9.58 1.31 -14.35
CA PRO A 96 10.03 -0.05 -14.08
C PRO A 96 8.90 -1.03 -13.72
N VAL A 97 7.64 -0.58 -13.67
CA VAL A 97 6.52 -1.42 -13.27
C VAL A 97 6.03 -2.26 -14.46
N ARG A 98 5.96 -3.56 -14.26
CA ARG A 98 5.46 -4.54 -15.24
C ARG A 98 4.35 -5.37 -14.62
N ALA A 99 3.47 -5.90 -15.45
CA ALA A 99 2.49 -6.89 -15.04
C ALA A 99 2.70 -8.19 -15.79
N LEU A 100 2.39 -9.29 -15.13
CA LEU A 100 2.34 -10.61 -15.71
C LEU A 100 1.07 -11.33 -15.25
N ARG A 101 0.44 -12.08 -16.15
CA ARG A 101 -0.75 -12.87 -15.86
C ARG A 101 -0.38 -14.33 -15.71
N CYS A 102 -0.67 -14.89 -14.54
CA CYS A 102 -0.57 -16.31 -14.25
C CYS A 102 -1.96 -16.93 -14.31
N THR A 103 -2.12 -17.99 -15.08
CA THR A 103 -3.39 -18.71 -15.26
C THR A 103 -3.23 -20.17 -14.86
N TRP A 104 -4.32 -20.77 -14.40
CA TRP A 104 -4.39 -22.20 -14.09
C TRP A 104 -5.73 -22.79 -14.46
N SER A 105 -5.79 -24.12 -14.57
CA SER A 105 -7.01 -24.87 -14.85
C SER A 105 -7.30 -25.86 -13.72
N GLY A 106 -8.53 -26.37 -13.67
CA GLY A 106 -8.89 -27.45 -12.74
C GLY A 106 -9.68 -27.03 -11.51
N GLY A 107 -10.22 -25.80 -11.45
CA GLY A 107 -11.15 -25.37 -10.41
C GLY A 107 -10.53 -25.20 -8.99
N GLN A 108 -9.20 -25.31 -8.85
CA GLN A 108 -8.53 -25.07 -7.58
C GLN A 108 -8.56 -23.56 -7.27
N LYS A 109 -8.90 -23.25 -6.01
CA LYS A 109 -8.80 -21.87 -5.50
C LYS A 109 -7.41 -21.64 -4.96
N LEU A 110 -6.69 -20.74 -5.61
CA LEU A 110 -5.43 -20.19 -5.10
C LEU A 110 -5.66 -18.87 -4.38
N THR A 111 -4.85 -18.62 -3.38
CA THR A 111 -4.93 -17.43 -2.54
C THR A 111 -3.71 -16.55 -2.75
N HIS A 112 -3.80 -15.29 -2.31
CA HIS A 112 -2.65 -14.38 -2.28
C HIS A 112 -1.42 -15.00 -1.60
N ARG A 113 -1.64 -15.79 -0.52
CA ARG A 113 -0.54 -16.46 0.20
C ARG A 113 0.18 -17.49 -0.66
N ASP A 114 -0.54 -18.24 -1.51
CA ASP A 114 0.05 -19.25 -2.37
C ASP A 114 0.98 -18.61 -3.41
N PHE A 115 0.54 -17.52 -4.03
CA PHE A 115 1.37 -16.75 -4.96
C PHE A 115 2.56 -16.11 -4.29
N LEU A 116 2.35 -15.39 -3.18
CA LEU A 116 3.43 -14.73 -2.45
C LEU A 116 4.47 -15.74 -1.97
N GLY A 117 4.03 -16.87 -1.42
CA GLY A 117 4.93 -17.94 -0.96
C GLY A 117 5.77 -18.51 -2.09
N SER A 118 5.18 -18.73 -3.27
CA SER A 118 5.91 -19.23 -4.44
C SER A 118 6.93 -18.22 -4.96
N ILE A 119 6.56 -16.93 -5.05
CA ILE A 119 7.46 -15.85 -5.49
C ILE A 119 8.66 -15.71 -4.53
N LEU A 120 8.41 -15.64 -3.24
CA LEU A 120 9.48 -15.56 -2.24
C LEU A 120 10.33 -16.83 -2.20
N GLY A 121 9.73 -18.00 -2.47
CA GLY A 121 10.43 -19.27 -2.62
C GLY A 121 11.42 -19.32 -3.80
N LEU A 122 11.25 -18.46 -4.81
CA LEU A 122 12.22 -18.26 -5.90
C LEU A 122 13.41 -17.38 -5.50
N GLY A 123 13.47 -16.91 -4.24
CA GLY A 123 14.57 -16.08 -3.74
C GLY A 123 14.42 -14.59 -4.02
N LEU A 124 13.24 -14.14 -4.44
CA LEU A 124 12.99 -12.73 -4.72
C LEU A 124 12.59 -11.97 -3.45
N ASP A 125 13.12 -10.76 -3.29
CA ASP A 125 12.75 -9.86 -2.21
C ASP A 125 11.35 -9.26 -2.42
N ARG A 126 10.64 -9.01 -1.33
CA ARG A 126 9.28 -8.46 -1.37
C ARG A 126 9.21 -7.09 -2.03
N GLU A 127 10.29 -6.31 -1.99
CA GLU A 127 10.40 -4.99 -2.64
C GLU A 127 10.42 -5.06 -4.18
N LYS A 128 10.66 -6.24 -4.76
CA LYS A 128 10.62 -6.46 -6.22
C LYS A 128 9.21 -6.72 -6.76
N VAL A 129 8.24 -6.96 -5.85
CA VAL A 129 6.89 -7.40 -6.21
C VAL A 129 5.85 -6.44 -5.62
N GLY A 130 4.97 -5.97 -6.47
CA GLY A 130 3.82 -5.12 -6.15
C GLY A 130 2.64 -5.91 -5.61
N ASP A 131 1.44 -5.54 -6.06
CA ASP A 131 0.22 -6.23 -5.71
C ASP A 131 0.07 -7.55 -6.48
N LEU A 132 -0.66 -8.47 -5.86
CA LEU A 132 -1.05 -9.76 -6.42
C LEU A 132 -2.57 -9.75 -6.55
N LEU A 133 -3.07 -9.55 -7.77
CA LEU A 133 -4.49 -9.42 -8.07
C LEU A 133 -5.08 -10.80 -8.37
N VAL A 134 -5.47 -11.50 -7.31
CA VAL A 134 -5.98 -12.88 -7.41
C VAL A 134 -7.46 -12.83 -7.79
N GLY A 135 -7.79 -13.45 -8.93
CA GLY A 135 -9.13 -13.64 -9.44
C GLY A 135 -9.49 -15.11 -9.62
N ASP A 136 -10.59 -15.38 -10.29
CA ASP A 136 -11.00 -16.74 -10.61
C ASP A 136 -10.19 -17.29 -11.79
N GLY A 137 -9.39 -18.35 -11.55
CA GLY A 137 -8.54 -18.99 -12.55
C GLY A 137 -7.33 -18.15 -13.03
N ARG A 138 -7.09 -16.97 -12.43
CA ARG A 138 -5.98 -16.09 -12.80
C ARG A 138 -5.45 -15.29 -11.62
N CYS A 139 -4.20 -14.87 -11.73
CA CYS A 139 -3.58 -13.88 -10.86
C CYS A 139 -2.72 -12.94 -11.71
N ASP A 140 -2.97 -11.64 -11.61
CA ASP A 140 -2.10 -10.64 -12.21
C ASP A 140 -1.09 -10.19 -11.16
N VAL A 141 0.19 -10.33 -11.48
CA VAL A 141 1.32 -10.02 -10.58
C VAL A 141 1.99 -8.75 -11.07
N LEU A 142 2.05 -7.72 -10.22
CA LEU A 142 2.84 -6.53 -10.47
C LEU A 142 4.27 -6.78 -9.99
N ALA A 143 5.26 -6.46 -10.80
CA ALA A 143 6.67 -6.68 -10.51
C ALA A 143 7.54 -5.58 -11.10
N LEU A 144 8.77 -5.43 -10.58
CA LEU A 144 9.77 -4.61 -11.25
C LEU A 144 10.27 -5.30 -12.51
N GLU A 145 10.58 -4.51 -13.53
CA GLU A 145 11.09 -4.97 -14.83
C GLU A 145 12.27 -5.94 -14.68
N GLU A 146 13.20 -5.64 -13.79
CA GLU A 146 14.41 -6.46 -13.55
C GLU A 146 14.12 -7.91 -13.13
N VAL A 147 12.90 -8.22 -12.65
CA VAL A 147 12.48 -9.57 -12.23
C VAL A 147 11.29 -10.10 -13.03
N ALA A 148 10.69 -9.31 -13.92
CA ALA A 148 9.48 -9.68 -14.63
C ALA A 148 9.71 -10.91 -15.54
N ASP A 149 10.74 -10.89 -16.36
CA ASP A 149 11.07 -12.03 -17.22
C ASP A 149 11.45 -13.28 -16.42
N PHE A 150 12.21 -13.09 -15.34
CA PHE A 150 12.55 -14.19 -14.43
C PHE A 150 11.28 -14.86 -13.87
N LEU A 151 10.28 -14.06 -13.44
CA LEU A 151 9.00 -14.59 -12.97
C LEU A 151 8.23 -15.31 -14.08
N VAL A 152 8.19 -14.77 -15.30
CA VAL A 152 7.51 -15.43 -16.43
C VAL A 152 8.09 -16.82 -16.69
N PHE A 153 9.41 -16.98 -16.60
CA PHE A 153 10.09 -18.25 -16.89
C PHE A 153 10.09 -19.24 -15.72
N HIS A 154 10.13 -18.77 -14.47
CA HIS A 154 10.36 -19.63 -13.31
C HIS A 154 9.14 -19.82 -12.41
N MET A 155 8.09 -19.00 -12.56
CA MET A 155 6.87 -19.15 -11.75
C MET A 155 5.94 -20.23 -12.35
N GLU A 156 6.36 -21.48 -12.24
CA GLU A 156 5.64 -22.63 -12.82
C GLU A 156 4.50 -23.15 -11.96
N GLN A 157 4.46 -22.77 -10.67
CA GLN A 157 3.43 -23.22 -9.73
C GLN A 157 3.17 -22.22 -8.60
N ALA A 158 1.94 -22.22 -8.07
CA ALA A 158 1.58 -21.62 -6.80
C ALA A 158 0.97 -22.68 -5.88
N GLY A 159 1.55 -22.85 -4.70
CA GLY A 159 1.22 -23.99 -3.84
C GLY A 159 1.51 -25.32 -4.57
N ARG A 160 0.46 -26.09 -4.87
CA ARG A 160 0.55 -27.37 -5.61
C ARG A 160 -0.03 -27.31 -7.03
N VAL A 161 -0.42 -26.13 -7.48
CA VAL A 161 -1.12 -25.92 -8.75
C VAL A 161 -0.15 -25.39 -9.78
N LYS A 162 -0.08 -26.05 -10.95
CA LYS A 162 0.73 -25.59 -12.07
C LYS A 162 0.14 -24.32 -12.68
N LEU A 163 1.00 -23.39 -13.02
CA LEU A 163 0.67 -22.11 -13.62
C LEU A 163 1.22 -22.00 -15.04
N LYS A 164 0.56 -21.18 -15.84
CA LYS A 164 1.11 -20.63 -17.08
C LYS A 164 1.17 -19.11 -16.93
N CYS A 165 2.38 -18.56 -16.95
CA CYS A 165 2.62 -17.13 -16.81
C CYS A 165 3.00 -16.51 -18.15
N SER A 166 2.54 -15.29 -18.40
CA SER A 166 2.85 -14.50 -19.60
C SER A 166 2.86 -13.01 -19.27
N PRO A 167 3.62 -12.18 -19.99
CA PRO A 167 3.56 -10.74 -19.83
C PRO A 167 2.14 -10.21 -20.08
N LEU A 168 1.75 -9.18 -19.33
CA LEU A 168 0.47 -8.49 -19.44
C LEU A 168 0.71 -6.98 -19.57
N PRO A 169 0.20 -6.29 -20.60
CA PRO A 169 0.20 -4.84 -20.65
C PRO A 169 -0.57 -4.24 -19.47
N LEU A 170 -0.08 -3.13 -18.90
CA LEU A 170 -0.70 -2.52 -17.72
C LEU A 170 -2.14 -2.03 -17.99
N ASP A 171 -2.44 -1.60 -19.20
CA ASP A 171 -3.78 -1.20 -19.64
C ASP A 171 -4.79 -2.35 -19.72
N ARG A 172 -4.31 -3.60 -19.63
CA ARG A 172 -5.14 -4.83 -19.59
C ARG A 172 -5.25 -5.43 -18.19
N LEU A 173 -4.76 -4.74 -17.19
CA LEU A 173 -5.01 -5.13 -15.81
C LEU A 173 -6.51 -5.01 -15.49
N GLU A 174 -7.01 -5.99 -14.77
CA GLU A 174 -8.37 -6.01 -14.29
C GLU A 174 -8.33 -6.19 -12.76
N PRO A 175 -8.10 -5.10 -12.02
CA PRO A 175 -8.09 -5.16 -10.56
C PRO A 175 -9.43 -5.69 -10.06
N PRO A 176 -9.44 -6.58 -9.05
CA PRO A 176 -10.69 -7.05 -8.48
C PRO A 176 -11.49 -5.86 -7.96
N ALA A 177 -12.79 -5.89 -8.19
CA ALA A 177 -13.69 -4.87 -7.63
C ALA A 177 -13.51 -4.85 -6.10
N VAL A 178 -13.22 -3.69 -5.58
CA VAL A 178 -13.12 -3.52 -4.12
C VAL A 178 -14.54 -3.45 -3.57
N GLU A 179 -14.97 -4.53 -2.92
CA GLU A 179 -16.25 -4.51 -2.23
C GLU A 179 -16.11 -3.69 -0.96
N THR A 180 -16.87 -2.61 -0.87
CA THR A 180 -16.96 -1.79 0.33
C THR A 180 -18.38 -1.75 0.86
N ARG A 181 -18.50 -1.58 2.16
CA ARG A 181 -19.78 -1.34 2.83
C ARG A 181 -19.74 0.01 3.51
N THR A 182 -20.62 0.91 3.10
CA THR A 182 -20.81 2.21 3.75
C THR A 182 -21.47 2.04 5.11
N ILE A 183 -20.83 2.57 6.16
CA ILE A 183 -21.34 2.62 7.53
C ILE A 183 -21.58 4.08 7.88
N ARG A 184 -22.83 4.42 8.22
CA ARG A 184 -23.19 5.74 8.75
C ARG A 184 -23.53 5.61 10.22
N ASP A 185 -22.85 6.37 11.06
CA ASP A 185 -23.03 6.34 12.52
C ASP A 185 -22.78 7.71 13.12
N THR A 186 -22.97 7.83 14.43
CA THR A 186 -22.65 9.03 15.18
C THR A 186 -21.77 8.68 16.37
N VAL A 187 -20.71 9.46 16.60
CA VAL A 187 -19.80 9.27 17.73
C VAL A 187 -19.81 10.49 18.65
N SER A 188 -19.49 10.30 19.92
CA SER A 188 -19.38 11.40 20.87
C SER A 188 -18.13 12.27 20.66
N SER A 189 -17.09 11.69 20.05
CA SER A 189 -15.84 12.34 19.73
C SER A 189 -15.09 11.56 18.64
N LEU A 190 -14.23 12.25 17.89
CA LEU A 190 -13.37 11.64 16.86
C LEU A 190 -12.14 10.97 17.50
N ARG A 191 -12.40 10.02 18.40
CA ARG A 191 -11.36 9.19 19.03
C ARG A 191 -11.27 7.85 18.33
N LEU A 192 -10.07 7.30 18.28
CA LEU A 192 -9.80 6.03 17.61
C LEU A 192 -10.67 4.88 18.14
N ASP A 193 -10.87 4.80 19.47
CA ASP A 193 -11.73 3.81 20.11
C ASP A 193 -13.20 3.91 19.65
N ALA A 194 -13.71 5.12 19.49
CA ALA A 194 -15.10 5.35 19.10
C ALA A 194 -15.32 5.08 17.61
N VAL A 195 -14.41 5.54 16.75
CA VAL A 195 -14.49 5.34 15.29
C VAL A 195 -14.24 3.88 14.92
N ALA A 196 -13.24 3.22 15.55
CA ALA A 196 -12.98 1.78 15.34
C ALA A 196 -14.15 0.91 15.81
N ALA A 197 -14.82 1.26 16.93
CA ALA A 197 -16.00 0.55 17.39
C ALA A 197 -17.12 0.58 16.33
N SER A 198 -17.37 1.74 15.74
CA SER A 198 -18.35 1.90 14.65
C SER A 198 -17.91 1.14 13.39
N GLY A 199 -16.68 1.36 12.91
CA GLY A 199 -16.18 0.77 11.65
C GLY A 199 -16.09 -0.75 11.66
N PHE A 200 -15.77 -1.35 12.81
CA PHE A 200 -15.64 -2.82 12.93
C PHE A 200 -16.81 -3.47 13.64
N SER A 201 -17.89 -2.73 13.92
CA SER A 201 -19.09 -3.24 14.61
C SER A 201 -18.76 -3.88 15.97
N LEU A 202 -17.97 -3.20 16.78
CA LEU A 202 -17.53 -3.63 18.10
C LEU A 202 -18.12 -2.76 19.22
N SER A 203 -18.09 -3.26 20.45
CA SER A 203 -18.25 -2.37 21.62
C SER A 203 -17.01 -1.48 21.75
N ARG A 204 -17.18 -0.28 22.30
CA ARG A 204 -16.08 0.68 22.51
C ARG A 204 -14.97 0.09 23.39
N GLY A 205 -15.34 -0.67 24.45
CA GLY A 205 -14.36 -1.36 25.29
C GLY A 205 -13.51 -2.34 24.52
N LYS A 206 -14.15 -3.21 23.69
CA LYS A 206 -13.42 -4.16 22.84
C LYS A 206 -12.54 -3.48 21.81
N ALA A 207 -12.97 -2.36 21.23
CA ALA A 207 -12.13 -1.56 20.33
C ALA A 207 -10.91 -1.00 21.08
N ALA A 208 -11.10 -0.47 22.29
CA ALA A 208 -10.01 0.03 23.12
C ALA A 208 -8.99 -1.07 23.47
N ASP A 209 -9.45 -2.28 23.80
CA ASP A 209 -8.58 -3.42 24.10
C ASP A 209 -7.75 -3.85 22.88
N LEU A 210 -8.37 -3.87 21.68
CA LEU A 210 -7.66 -4.18 20.43
C LEU A 210 -6.61 -3.12 20.09
N ILE A 211 -6.91 -1.85 20.33
CA ILE A 211 -5.96 -0.73 20.14
C ILE A 211 -4.80 -0.88 21.13
N ALA A 212 -5.08 -1.02 22.41
CA ALA A 212 -4.05 -1.13 23.45
C ALA A 212 -3.14 -2.36 23.25
N SER A 213 -3.65 -3.42 22.64
CA SER A 213 -2.87 -4.63 22.30
C SER A 213 -2.09 -4.53 20.97
N GLY A 214 -2.04 -3.36 20.32
CA GLY A 214 -1.31 -3.14 19.07
C GLY A 214 -1.92 -3.84 17.84
N ARG A 215 -3.18 -4.28 17.90
CA ARG A 215 -3.87 -4.94 16.78
C ARG A 215 -4.52 -3.98 15.79
N VAL A 216 -4.57 -2.70 16.12
CA VAL A 216 -5.13 -1.64 15.28
C VAL A 216 -4.00 -0.75 14.76
N GLN A 217 -4.05 -0.49 13.46
CA GLN A 217 -3.20 0.48 12.80
C GLN A 217 -4.05 1.68 12.37
N LEU A 218 -3.52 2.87 12.54
CA LEU A 218 -4.04 4.12 12.01
C LEU A 218 -3.07 4.62 10.94
N ASN A 219 -3.56 4.82 9.71
CA ASN A 219 -2.75 5.22 8.57
C ASN A 219 -1.52 4.32 8.40
N HIS A 220 -1.77 3.00 8.43
CA HIS A 220 -0.78 1.94 8.29
C HIS A 220 0.29 1.90 9.41
N ARG A 221 0.09 2.62 10.51
CA ARG A 221 0.99 2.65 11.67
C ARG A 221 0.29 2.12 12.90
N GLU A 222 1.01 1.31 13.68
CA GLU A 222 0.49 0.84 14.96
C GLU A 222 0.16 2.01 15.87
N CYS A 223 -1.05 2.02 16.40
CA CYS A 223 -1.50 3.00 17.37
C CYS A 223 -2.04 2.26 18.61
N VAL A 224 -1.41 2.47 19.76
CA VAL A 224 -1.79 1.83 21.02
C VAL A 224 -2.58 2.76 21.96
N LYS A 225 -2.92 3.97 21.50
CA LYS A 225 -3.66 4.96 22.28
C LYS A 225 -5.13 4.98 21.85
N PRO A 226 -6.08 4.46 22.66
CA PRO A 226 -7.50 4.45 22.31
C PRO A 226 -8.10 5.86 22.13
N ASP A 227 -7.56 6.84 22.80
CA ASP A 227 -7.99 8.24 22.76
C ASP A 227 -7.31 9.07 21.68
N HIS A 228 -6.50 8.46 20.82
CA HIS A 228 -5.89 9.15 19.69
C HIS A 228 -6.96 9.80 18.81
N ALA A 229 -6.74 11.09 18.45
CA ALA A 229 -7.66 11.81 17.58
C ALA A 229 -7.55 11.25 16.13
N VAL A 230 -8.70 11.06 15.48
CA VAL A 230 -8.78 10.66 14.06
C VAL A 230 -9.48 11.74 13.25
N ALA A 231 -9.13 11.83 11.97
CA ALA A 231 -9.61 12.84 11.03
C ALA A 231 -10.24 12.17 9.80
N GLN A 232 -10.97 12.97 9.03
CA GLN A 232 -11.47 12.54 7.72
C GLN A 232 -10.29 12.16 6.81
N GLY A 233 -10.45 11.05 6.09
CA GLY A 233 -9.40 10.46 5.26
C GLY A 233 -8.57 9.40 5.98
N ASP A 234 -8.65 9.29 7.31
CA ASP A 234 -7.88 8.30 8.06
C ASP A 234 -8.30 6.88 7.75
N VAL A 235 -7.29 6.02 7.60
CA VAL A 235 -7.42 4.58 7.35
C VAL A 235 -7.19 3.82 8.64
N LEU A 236 -8.18 3.05 9.07
CA LEU A 236 -8.11 2.16 10.22
C LEU A 236 -8.00 0.71 9.72
N SER A 237 -6.99 -0.02 10.17
CA SER A 237 -6.87 -1.46 9.90
C SER A 237 -6.82 -2.22 11.20
N CYS A 238 -7.56 -3.33 11.29
CA CYS A 238 -7.55 -4.19 12.47
C CYS A 238 -7.29 -5.64 12.06
N ARG A 239 -6.27 -6.26 12.63
CA ARG A 239 -5.91 -7.65 12.33
C ARG A 239 -7.09 -8.60 12.60
N GLY A 240 -7.55 -9.28 11.54
CA GLY A 240 -8.68 -10.21 11.58
C GLY A 240 -10.06 -9.57 11.41
N LEU A 241 -10.16 -8.24 11.30
CA LEU A 241 -11.43 -7.52 11.07
C LEU A 241 -11.44 -6.73 9.75
N GLY A 242 -10.28 -6.57 9.09
CA GLY A 242 -10.15 -5.85 7.82
C GLY A 242 -9.77 -4.37 8.00
N LYS A 243 -10.16 -3.57 7.01
CA LYS A 243 -9.83 -2.15 6.87
C LYS A 243 -11.10 -1.31 6.74
N CYS A 244 -11.10 -0.11 7.31
CA CYS A 244 -12.12 0.91 7.04
C CYS A 244 -11.47 2.29 6.89
N VAL A 245 -12.11 3.15 6.11
CA VAL A 245 -11.69 4.54 5.87
C VAL A 245 -12.77 5.47 6.42
N LEU A 246 -12.37 6.48 7.18
CA LEU A 246 -13.27 7.56 7.62
C LEU A 246 -13.45 8.56 6.48
N THR A 247 -14.46 8.35 5.64
CA THR A 247 -14.64 9.11 4.40
C THR A 247 -15.27 10.48 4.61
N GLU A 248 -16.10 10.62 5.65
CA GLU A 248 -16.77 11.89 5.93
C GLU A 248 -16.92 12.11 7.44
N VAL A 249 -16.69 13.35 7.85
CA VAL A 249 -16.97 13.87 9.18
C VAL A 249 -17.97 14.99 9.05
N GLY A 250 -19.21 14.73 9.44
CA GLY A 250 -20.31 15.69 9.38
C GLY A 250 -20.42 16.57 10.61
N GLY A 251 -21.40 17.46 10.59
CA GLY A 251 -21.70 18.34 11.70
C GLY A 251 -22.28 17.63 12.93
N PRO A 252 -22.41 18.36 14.06
CA PRO A 252 -23.02 17.82 15.27
C PRO A 252 -24.52 17.56 15.07
N SER A 253 -24.98 16.40 15.52
CA SER A 253 -26.39 16.07 15.60
C SER A 253 -27.11 16.91 16.65
N LYS A 254 -28.43 16.91 16.67
CA LYS A 254 -29.26 17.58 17.72
C LYS A 254 -28.88 17.16 19.15
N LYS A 255 -28.21 16.02 19.33
CA LYS A 255 -27.73 15.49 20.62
C LYS A 255 -26.24 15.75 20.86
N GLY A 256 -25.59 16.62 20.08
CA GLY A 256 -24.16 16.95 20.20
C GLY A 256 -23.21 15.85 19.75
N ARG A 257 -23.71 14.80 19.05
CA ARG A 257 -22.86 13.73 18.50
C ARG A 257 -22.42 14.08 17.07
N ILE A 258 -21.21 13.70 16.70
CA ILE A 258 -20.61 13.94 15.39
C ILE A 258 -21.05 12.83 14.44
N LEU A 259 -21.64 13.19 13.28
CA LEU A 259 -21.93 12.25 12.21
C LEU A 259 -20.61 11.80 11.56
N ILE A 260 -20.48 10.50 11.32
CA ILE A 260 -19.36 9.92 10.58
C ILE A 260 -19.85 8.98 9.49
N VAL A 261 -19.12 8.94 8.38
CA VAL A 261 -19.30 7.94 7.31
C VAL A 261 -18.01 7.17 7.17
N LEU A 262 -18.10 5.85 7.19
CA LEU A 262 -16.97 4.95 7.04
C LEU A 262 -17.21 4.02 5.85
N GLU A 263 -16.20 3.79 5.04
CA GLU A 263 -16.16 2.74 4.02
C GLU A 263 -15.37 1.56 4.57
N ARG A 264 -16.05 0.45 4.83
CA ARG A 264 -15.42 -0.79 5.30
C ARG A 264 -15.17 -1.71 4.12
N TYR A 265 -13.95 -2.14 3.97
CA TYR A 265 -13.52 -3.14 3.00
C TYR A 265 -13.93 -4.55 3.49
N VAL A 266 -14.60 -5.34 2.63
CA VAL A 266 -15.23 -6.64 2.98
C VAL A 266 -14.45 -7.77 2.32
#